data_8eadbc6533a926811c53249f7828e479
#
_entry.id   8eadbc6533a926811c53249f7828e479
#
_cell.length_a   1.000
_cell.length_b   1.000
_cell.length_c   1.000
_cell.angle_alpha   90.00
_cell.angle_beta   90.00
_cell.angle_gamma   90.00
#
_symmetry.space_group_name_H-M   'P 1'
#
loop_
_entity.id
_entity.type
_entity.pdbx_description
1 polymer ?
#
loop_
_entity_poly.entity_id
_entity_poly.type
_entity_poly.pdbx_seq_one_letter_code
_entity_poly.pdbx_strand_id
1 'polypeptide(L)'
;MPTFVRVERTLHLGLDWRVESRVVRLSPAANGALVEVPLLPGESVLSEDARTRDGRVLVNMPPGVREWSWRSTLEKRSPLELQAAETTRWHEVWRVDVSPRWHLETAGIPVVHHQDRHGRWLPEWRPWPGESVALTITRPRGVEGRTLTVDGAGLVLRPGRRATDATLTLVARSSQGGQHPLVLPEGAELQAVTIDGTAQPVRQEGRRVTLPLVPGRQTV
;
A
#
# COMPACT_ATOMS: atom_id res chain seq x y z
N MET A 1 10.02 -13.01 -41.10
CA MET A 1 10.11 -11.89 -40.12
C MET A 1 10.50 -12.48 -38.79
N PRO A 2 11.50 -11.98 -38.08
CA PRO A 2 11.88 -12.51 -36.78
C PRO A 2 10.75 -12.31 -35.76
N THR A 3 10.69 -13.19 -34.78
CA THR A 3 9.71 -13.07 -33.67
C THR A 3 10.02 -11.86 -32.81
N PHE A 4 9.01 -11.02 -32.62
CA PHE A 4 9.07 -9.87 -31.73
C PHE A 4 7.92 -9.92 -30.71
N VAL A 5 8.23 -9.75 -29.42
CA VAL A 5 7.26 -9.84 -28.36
C VAL A 5 7.34 -8.62 -27.42
N ARG A 6 6.32 -8.46 -26.58
CA ARG A 6 6.32 -7.56 -25.44
C ARG A 6 6.29 -8.38 -24.16
N VAL A 7 7.20 -8.12 -23.26
CA VAL A 7 7.25 -8.71 -21.92
C VAL A 7 6.64 -7.71 -20.93
N GLU A 8 5.50 -8.03 -20.38
CA GLU A 8 4.82 -7.22 -19.37
C GLU A 8 5.04 -7.85 -18.00
N ARG A 9 5.43 -7.05 -17.00
CA ARG A 9 5.57 -7.47 -15.62
C ARG A 9 4.77 -6.55 -14.71
N THR A 10 3.92 -7.14 -13.88
CA THR A 10 3.22 -6.42 -12.82
C THR A 10 3.71 -6.94 -11.48
N LEU A 11 4.35 -6.08 -10.71
CA LEU A 11 4.81 -6.37 -9.36
C LEU A 11 3.70 -6.00 -8.38
N HIS A 12 3.25 -6.96 -7.58
CA HIS A 12 2.27 -6.77 -6.52
C HIS A 12 2.98 -6.77 -5.16
N LEU A 13 3.13 -5.57 -4.59
CA LEU A 13 3.85 -5.36 -3.33
C LEU A 13 2.85 -5.33 -2.15
N GLY A 14 2.37 -6.50 -1.77
CA GLY A 14 1.44 -6.72 -0.66
C GLY A 14 2.10 -7.24 0.61
N LEU A 15 1.40 -8.15 1.32
CA LEU A 15 1.97 -8.96 2.40
C LEU A 15 3.08 -9.85 1.84
N ASP A 16 2.78 -10.56 0.77
CA ASP A 16 3.73 -11.29 -0.03
C ASP A 16 3.94 -10.55 -1.33
N TRP A 17 5.19 -10.49 -1.76
CA TRP A 17 5.53 -9.88 -3.02
C TRP A 17 5.41 -10.91 -4.14
N ARG A 18 4.74 -10.54 -5.21
CA ARG A 18 4.47 -11.42 -6.36
C ARG A 18 4.74 -10.67 -7.64
N VAL A 19 5.06 -11.42 -8.68
CA VAL A 19 5.20 -10.91 -10.04
C VAL A 19 4.25 -11.69 -10.93
N GLU A 20 3.42 -10.97 -11.67
CA GLU A 20 2.67 -11.51 -12.80
C GLU A 20 3.37 -11.07 -14.07
N SER A 21 3.84 -12.04 -14.82
CA SER A 21 4.55 -11.81 -16.08
C SER A 21 3.73 -12.34 -17.24
N ARG A 22 3.71 -11.58 -18.34
CA ARG A 22 2.99 -11.92 -19.58
C ARG A 22 3.85 -11.61 -20.77
N VAL A 23 3.93 -12.52 -21.70
CA VAL A 23 4.57 -12.34 -23.00
C VAL A 23 3.50 -12.24 -24.07
N VAL A 24 3.47 -11.12 -24.76
CA VAL A 24 2.52 -10.85 -25.85
C VAL A 24 3.27 -10.79 -27.16
N ARG A 25 2.87 -11.62 -28.11
CA ARG A 25 3.46 -11.66 -29.43
C ARG A 25 2.94 -10.51 -30.29
N LEU A 26 3.85 -9.69 -30.79
CA LEU A 26 3.55 -8.55 -31.66
C LEU A 26 3.77 -8.87 -33.14
N SER A 27 4.66 -9.83 -33.45
CA SER A 27 4.85 -10.35 -34.83
C SER A 27 3.76 -11.36 -35.20
N PRO A 28 3.59 -11.69 -36.50
CA PRO A 28 2.64 -12.71 -36.95
C PRO A 28 2.87 -14.06 -36.26
N ALA A 29 1.80 -14.75 -35.87
CA ALA A 29 1.86 -16.00 -35.11
C ALA A 29 1.85 -17.27 -36.01
N ALA A 30 2.21 -17.17 -37.28
CA ALA A 30 2.20 -18.30 -38.20
C ALA A 30 3.19 -19.43 -37.83
N ASN A 31 4.33 -19.06 -37.21
CA ASN A 31 5.36 -20.01 -36.78
C ASN A 31 5.45 -20.04 -35.24
N GLY A 32 5.98 -21.13 -34.67
CA GLY A 32 6.31 -21.18 -33.25
C GLY A 32 7.35 -20.15 -32.85
N ALA A 33 7.37 -19.77 -31.57
CA ALA A 33 8.35 -18.86 -31.03
C ALA A 33 8.88 -19.38 -29.68
N LEU A 34 10.19 -19.34 -29.51
CA LEU A 34 10.86 -19.61 -28.23
C LEU A 34 11.55 -18.32 -27.76
N VAL A 35 11.20 -17.89 -26.56
CA VAL A 35 11.75 -16.70 -25.92
C VAL A 35 12.24 -17.08 -24.51
N GLU A 36 13.46 -16.70 -24.18
CA GLU A 36 14.05 -16.91 -22.86
C GLU A 36 14.06 -15.60 -22.10
N VAL A 37 13.11 -15.46 -21.17
CA VAL A 37 12.91 -14.21 -20.41
C VAL A 37 13.67 -14.30 -19.08
N PRO A 38 14.61 -13.38 -18.79
CA PRO A 38 15.31 -13.37 -17.52
C PRO A 38 14.34 -13.19 -16.33
N LEU A 39 14.57 -13.90 -15.24
CA LEU A 39 13.89 -13.64 -13.96
C LEU A 39 14.47 -12.40 -13.32
N LEU A 40 13.66 -11.71 -12.51
CA LEU A 40 14.12 -10.63 -11.66
C LEU A 40 14.99 -11.18 -10.51
N PRO A 41 15.90 -10.38 -9.96
CA PRO A 41 16.66 -10.77 -8.77
C PRO A 41 15.73 -11.14 -7.61
N GLY A 42 15.84 -12.38 -7.10
CA GLY A 42 14.98 -12.90 -6.03
C GLY A 42 13.60 -13.36 -6.49
N GLU A 43 13.36 -13.48 -7.79
CA GLU A 43 12.13 -14.04 -8.36
C GLU A 43 12.18 -15.58 -8.38
N SER A 44 11.10 -16.24 -7.91
CA SER A 44 10.92 -17.69 -7.95
C SER A 44 9.58 -18.05 -8.56
N VAL A 45 9.60 -18.86 -9.63
CA VAL A 45 8.40 -19.20 -10.41
C VAL A 45 7.49 -20.16 -9.64
N LEU A 46 6.18 -19.88 -9.65
CA LEU A 46 5.14 -20.69 -9.03
C LEU A 46 4.32 -21.51 -10.04
N SER A 47 4.25 -21.05 -11.30
CA SER A 47 3.45 -21.71 -12.34
C SER A 47 4.08 -23.05 -12.72
N GLU A 48 3.34 -24.15 -12.58
CA GLU A 48 3.83 -25.53 -12.81
C GLU A 48 4.20 -25.80 -14.30
N ASP A 49 3.55 -25.10 -15.22
CA ASP A 49 3.78 -25.19 -16.66
C ASP A 49 4.98 -24.35 -17.14
N ALA A 50 5.51 -23.50 -16.27
CA ALA A 50 6.65 -22.63 -16.60
C ALA A 50 7.98 -23.35 -16.33
N ARG A 51 8.70 -23.66 -17.39
CA ARG A 51 10.04 -24.23 -17.29
C ARG A 51 11.10 -23.14 -17.13
N THR A 52 12.01 -23.35 -16.21
CA THR A 52 13.12 -22.43 -15.95
C THR A 52 14.47 -23.10 -16.23
N ARG A 53 15.40 -22.33 -16.76
CA ARG A 53 16.79 -22.73 -16.95
C ARG A 53 17.70 -21.52 -16.82
N ASP A 54 18.78 -21.64 -16.08
CA ASP A 54 19.81 -20.61 -15.93
C ASP A 54 19.25 -19.22 -15.57
N GLY A 55 18.28 -19.17 -14.63
CA GLY A 55 17.63 -17.92 -14.22
C GLY A 55 16.73 -17.29 -15.27
N ARG A 56 16.25 -18.07 -16.25
CA ARG A 56 15.34 -17.62 -17.32
C ARG A 56 14.12 -18.52 -17.38
N VAL A 57 12.98 -17.94 -17.75
CA VAL A 57 11.76 -18.67 -18.09
C VAL A 57 11.77 -18.98 -19.58
N LEU A 58 11.57 -20.26 -19.92
CA LEU A 58 11.49 -20.73 -21.31
C LEU A 58 10.06 -20.62 -21.81
N VAL A 59 9.76 -19.52 -22.49
CA VAL A 59 8.43 -19.26 -23.05
C VAL A 59 8.34 -19.89 -24.43
N ASN A 60 7.61 -20.99 -24.54
CA ASN A 60 7.33 -21.65 -25.82
C ASN A 60 5.92 -21.32 -26.28
N MET A 61 5.80 -20.61 -27.38
CA MET A 61 4.53 -20.24 -28.02
C MET A 61 4.38 -20.99 -29.34
N PRO A 62 3.56 -22.05 -29.39
CA PRO A 62 3.24 -22.72 -30.66
C PRO A 62 2.62 -21.79 -31.70
N PRO A 63 2.53 -22.20 -32.95
CA PRO A 63 1.79 -21.47 -34.00
C PRO A 63 0.37 -21.14 -33.54
N GLY A 64 -0.10 -19.93 -33.80
CA GLY A 64 -1.41 -19.42 -33.35
C GLY A 64 -1.45 -18.85 -31.93
N VAL A 65 -0.52 -19.24 -31.07
CA VAL A 65 -0.47 -18.71 -29.68
C VAL A 65 0.13 -17.30 -29.69
N ARG A 66 -0.63 -16.36 -29.11
CA ARG A 66 -0.26 -14.93 -29.07
C ARG A 66 0.16 -14.46 -27.69
N GLU A 67 -0.19 -15.20 -26.64
CA GLU A 67 0.05 -14.79 -25.26
C GLU A 67 0.44 -15.98 -24.40
N TRP A 68 1.34 -15.75 -23.47
CA TRP A 68 1.71 -16.71 -22.46
C TRP A 68 2.04 -15.97 -21.16
N SER A 69 1.70 -16.54 -20.01
CA SER A 69 1.88 -15.85 -18.72
C SER A 69 2.31 -16.83 -17.65
N TRP A 70 2.99 -16.29 -16.62
CA TRP A 70 3.34 -17.03 -15.42
C TRP A 70 3.26 -16.13 -14.19
N ARG A 71 3.24 -16.76 -13.03
CA ARG A 71 3.29 -16.10 -11.73
C ARG A 71 4.51 -16.55 -10.97
N SER A 72 5.06 -15.62 -10.16
CA SER A 72 6.24 -15.85 -9.35
C SER A 72 6.05 -15.21 -7.98
N THR A 73 6.76 -15.71 -6.99
CA THR A 73 7.07 -14.95 -5.77
C THR A 73 8.28 -14.08 -6.00
N LEU A 74 8.37 -13.00 -5.24
CA LEU A 74 9.52 -12.09 -5.25
C LEU A 74 10.01 -11.89 -3.83
N GLU A 75 11.31 -12.05 -3.63
CA GLU A 75 11.94 -11.76 -2.35
C GLU A 75 11.78 -10.28 -1.98
N LYS A 76 11.42 -10.00 -0.71
CA LYS A 76 11.30 -8.63 -0.21
C LYS A 76 12.68 -8.03 -0.02
N ARG A 77 13.00 -7.09 -0.88
CA ARG A 77 14.27 -6.35 -0.83
C ARG A 77 14.06 -4.88 -1.19
N SER A 78 14.88 -4.05 -0.63
CA SER A 78 14.91 -2.61 -0.93
C SER A 78 16.35 -2.12 -0.87
N PRO A 79 16.87 -1.47 -1.91
CA PRO A 79 16.20 -1.22 -3.19
C PRO A 79 16.02 -2.49 -4.02
N LEU A 80 14.99 -2.50 -4.88
CA LEU A 80 14.81 -3.47 -5.95
C LEU A 80 15.12 -2.76 -7.27
N GLU A 81 16.07 -3.29 -8.02
CA GLU A 81 16.42 -2.77 -9.33
C GLU A 81 15.77 -3.60 -10.43
N LEU A 82 15.05 -2.94 -11.32
CA LEU A 82 14.51 -3.50 -12.55
C LEU A 82 15.39 -3.02 -13.70
N GLN A 83 16.00 -3.94 -14.42
CA GLN A 83 16.82 -3.64 -15.59
C GLN A 83 16.24 -4.35 -16.83
N ALA A 84 16.04 -3.59 -17.90
CA ALA A 84 15.60 -4.14 -19.17
C ALA A 84 16.72 -4.94 -19.83
N ALA A 85 16.34 -6.09 -20.39
CA ALA A 85 17.31 -6.91 -21.10
C ALA A 85 17.84 -6.19 -22.33
N GLU A 86 19.16 -6.29 -22.57
CA GLU A 86 19.81 -5.80 -23.79
C GLU A 86 19.47 -6.72 -24.97
N THR A 87 18.32 -6.51 -25.58
CA THR A 87 17.82 -7.36 -26.67
C THR A 87 17.03 -6.56 -27.69
N THR A 88 17.06 -7.02 -28.93
CA THR A 88 16.19 -6.53 -30.01
C THR A 88 14.97 -7.42 -30.25
N ARG A 89 14.81 -8.51 -29.48
CA ARG A 89 13.74 -9.49 -29.66
C ARG A 89 12.44 -9.12 -28.95
N TRP A 90 12.51 -8.25 -27.91
CA TRP A 90 11.36 -7.75 -27.18
C TRP A 90 11.62 -6.39 -26.60
N HIS A 91 10.54 -5.70 -26.22
CA HIS A 91 10.56 -4.58 -25.28
C HIS A 91 9.82 -4.96 -24.01
N GLU A 92 10.11 -4.26 -22.93
CA GLU A 92 9.52 -4.52 -21.62
C GLU A 92 8.52 -3.43 -21.23
N VAL A 93 7.54 -3.81 -20.42
CA VAL A 93 6.62 -2.91 -19.74
C VAL A 93 6.53 -3.36 -18.30
N TRP A 94 6.85 -2.47 -17.37
CA TRP A 94 6.80 -2.74 -15.94
C TRP A 94 5.70 -1.94 -15.28
N ARG A 95 4.94 -2.59 -14.38
CA ARG A 95 3.91 -1.96 -13.54
C ARG A 95 4.12 -2.35 -12.11
N VAL A 96 3.80 -1.45 -11.19
CA VAL A 96 3.90 -1.74 -9.75
C VAL A 96 2.58 -1.41 -9.07
N ASP A 97 1.98 -2.41 -8.44
CA ASP A 97 0.79 -2.31 -7.60
C ASP A 97 1.23 -2.34 -6.13
N VAL A 98 1.29 -1.16 -5.50
CA VAL A 98 1.78 -1.01 -4.14
C VAL A 98 0.62 -0.97 -3.16
N SER A 99 0.62 -1.91 -2.21
CA SER A 99 -0.29 -1.87 -1.07
C SER A 99 -0.02 -0.65 -0.19
N PRO A 100 -1.04 -0.04 0.44
CA PRO A 100 -0.88 1.09 1.38
C PRO A 100 0.06 0.83 2.57
N ARG A 101 0.53 -0.40 2.75
CA ARG A 101 1.53 -0.78 3.77
C ARG A 101 2.95 -0.35 3.43
N TRP A 102 3.20 0.00 2.18
CA TRP A 102 4.51 0.34 1.66
C TRP A 102 4.50 1.74 1.07
N HIS A 103 5.60 2.42 1.25
CA HIS A 103 5.92 3.65 0.54
C HIS A 103 6.92 3.32 -0.57
N LEU A 104 6.65 3.81 -1.77
CA LEU A 104 7.48 3.58 -2.95
C LEU A 104 8.08 4.90 -3.42
N GLU A 105 9.40 4.94 -3.48
CA GLU A 105 10.16 5.97 -4.18
C GLU A 105 10.84 5.34 -5.39
N THR A 106 10.94 6.08 -6.47
CA THR A 106 11.48 5.57 -7.74
C THR A 106 12.56 6.51 -8.28
N ALA A 107 13.62 5.92 -8.84
CA ALA A 107 14.70 6.65 -9.49
C ALA A 107 15.09 5.95 -10.80
N GLY A 108 15.49 6.70 -11.81
CA GLY A 108 15.84 6.21 -13.14
C GLY A 108 14.96 6.82 -14.22
N ILE A 109 14.49 6.00 -15.16
CA ILE A 109 13.65 6.48 -16.27
C ILE A 109 12.30 7.02 -15.81
N PRO A 110 11.69 7.96 -16.57
CA PRO A 110 10.41 8.58 -16.21
C PRO A 110 9.28 7.57 -16.08
N VAL A 111 8.42 7.79 -15.08
CA VAL A 111 7.19 7.03 -14.88
C VAL A 111 6.05 7.61 -15.70
N VAL A 112 5.24 6.74 -16.29
CA VAL A 112 3.90 7.07 -16.79
C VAL A 112 2.86 6.34 -15.94
N HIS A 113 1.63 6.82 -15.92
CA HIS A 113 0.58 6.16 -15.16
C HIS A 113 -0.32 5.39 -16.10
N HIS A 114 -0.56 4.13 -15.77
CA HIS A 114 -1.47 3.26 -16.49
C HIS A 114 -2.73 3.02 -15.65
N GLN A 115 -3.89 3.13 -16.27
CA GLN A 115 -5.14 2.77 -15.62
C GLN A 115 -5.45 1.29 -15.90
N ASP A 116 -5.56 0.51 -14.84
CA ASP A 116 -5.91 -0.91 -14.95
C ASP A 116 -7.40 -1.11 -15.31
N ARG A 117 -7.82 -2.37 -15.50
CA ARG A 117 -9.23 -2.71 -15.85
C ARG A 117 -10.23 -2.37 -14.74
N HIS A 118 -9.76 -2.12 -13.53
CA HIS A 118 -10.57 -1.72 -12.37
C HIS A 118 -10.54 -0.22 -12.11
N GLY A 119 -9.96 0.54 -13.04
CA GLY A 119 -9.87 1.99 -12.93
C GLY A 119 -8.79 2.51 -11.99
N ARG A 120 -7.89 1.65 -11.48
CA ARG A 120 -6.78 2.07 -10.61
C ARG A 120 -5.60 2.55 -11.45
N TRP A 121 -5.00 3.65 -11.04
CA TRP A 121 -3.80 4.19 -11.66
C TRP A 121 -2.56 3.49 -11.07
N LEU A 122 -1.79 2.83 -11.93
CA LEU A 122 -0.54 2.18 -11.57
C LEU A 122 0.63 2.91 -12.23
N PRO A 123 1.76 3.10 -11.52
CA PRO A 123 3.00 3.52 -12.14
C PRO A 123 3.44 2.48 -13.18
N GLU A 124 3.77 2.94 -14.38
CA GLU A 124 4.23 2.11 -15.50
C GLU A 124 5.52 2.70 -16.07
N TRP A 125 6.44 1.82 -16.43
CA TRP A 125 7.66 2.16 -17.14
C TRP A 125 7.75 1.38 -18.45
N ARG A 126 8.32 2.02 -19.45
CA ARG A 126 8.59 1.44 -20.77
C ARG A 126 10.05 1.65 -21.12
N PRO A 127 10.94 0.84 -20.55
CA PRO A 127 12.38 1.02 -20.74
C PRO A 127 12.81 0.68 -22.16
N TRP A 128 13.83 1.36 -22.61
CA TRP A 128 14.67 0.89 -23.72
C TRP A 128 15.59 -0.23 -23.22
N PRO A 129 16.14 -1.08 -24.14
CA PRO A 129 17.12 -2.09 -23.76
C PRO A 129 18.27 -1.50 -22.91
N GLY A 130 18.58 -2.14 -21.78
CA GLY A 130 19.63 -1.71 -20.85
C GLY A 130 19.23 -0.62 -19.85
N GLU A 131 18.10 0.06 -20.01
CA GLU A 131 17.63 1.03 -19.03
C GLU A 131 17.15 0.36 -17.74
N SER A 132 17.23 1.11 -16.63
CA SER A 132 16.85 0.61 -15.32
C SER A 132 15.98 1.58 -14.51
N VAL A 133 15.25 1.02 -13.54
CA VAL A 133 14.52 1.73 -12.50
C VAL A 133 14.87 1.12 -11.15
N ALA A 134 15.29 1.96 -10.23
CA ALA A 134 15.46 1.58 -8.83
C ALA A 134 14.18 1.88 -8.05
N LEU A 135 13.65 0.88 -7.37
CA LEU A 135 12.47 0.95 -6.52
C LEU A 135 12.93 0.90 -5.06
N THR A 136 12.80 2.00 -4.34
CA THR A 136 13.04 2.04 -2.89
C THR A 136 11.73 1.83 -2.18
N ILE A 137 11.57 0.65 -1.58
CA ILE A 137 10.33 0.23 -0.94
C ILE A 137 10.55 0.24 0.57
N THR A 138 9.87 1.15 1.27
CA THR A 138 9.98 1.30 2.72
C THR A 138 8.65 1.04 3.40
N ARG A 139 8.70 0.53 4.62
CA ARG A 139 7.51 0.47 5.47
C ARG A 139 7.43 1.78 6.24
N PRO A 140 6.36 2.57 6.08
CA PRO A 140 6.16 3.76 6.89
C PRO A 140 6.24 3.37 8.36
N ARG A 141 7.12 4.01 9.10
CA ARG A 141 7.16 3.85 10.55
C ARG A 141 5.86 4.44 11.09
N GLY A 142 5.23 3.76 12.05
CA GLY A 142 4.14 4.37 12.81
C GLY A 142 4.66 5.66 13.44
N VAL A 143 3.80 6.66 13.55
CA VAL A 143 4.15 7.88 14.26
C VAL A 143 4.56 7.47 15.67
N GLU A 144 5.82 7.69 16.03
CA GLU A 144 6.29 7.45 17.40
C GLU A 144 5.58 8.48 18.28
N GLY A 145 4.79 8.00 19.22
CA GLY A 145 4.05 8.86 20.14
C GLY A 145 2.62 8.42 20.36
N ARG A 146 2.02 9.02 21.38
CA ARG A 146 0.61 8.82 21.71
C ARG A 146 -0.22 9.69 20.78
N THR A 147 -0.94 9.06 19.85
CA THR A 147 -1.91 9.78 19.02
C THR A 147 -3.29 9.68 19.62
N LEU A 148 -3.98 10.82 19.67
CA LEU A 148 -5.41 10.91 20.01
C LEU A 148 -6.13 11.52 18.80
N THR A 149 -7.12 10.81 18.30
CA THR A 149 -8.01 11.30 17.24
C THR A 149 -9.41 11.44 17.82
N VAL A 150 -10.03 12.59 17.64
CA VAL A 150 -11.44 12.79 17.98
C VAL A 150 -12.25 12.57 16.69
N ASP A 151 -12.97 11.45 16.64
CA ASP A 151 -13.80 11.06 15.48
C ASP A 151 -15.14 11.81 15.46
N GLY A 152 -15.59 12.30 16.63
CA GLY A 152 -16.83 13.06 16.76
C GLY A 152 -16.93 13.76 18.10
N ALA A 153 -17.61 14.89 18.12
CA ALA A 153 -17.92 15.65 19.33
C ALA A 153 -19.36 16.15 19.28
N GLY A 154 -20.08 16.02 20.38
CA GLY A 154 -21.44 16.51 20.55
C GLY A 154 -21.55 17.30 21.84
N LEU A 155 -22.22 18.45 21.82
CA LEU A 155 -22.48 19.27 23.00
C LEU A 155 -23.99 19.51 23.15
N VAL A 156 -24.53 19.12 24.26
CA VAL A 156 -25.93 19.41 24.64
C VAL A 156 -25.95 20.40 25.79
N LEU A 157 -26.61 21.52 25.58
CA LEU A 157 -26.79 22.55 26.60
C LEU A 157 -28.25 22.58 27.10
N ARG A 158 -28.43 22.62 28.40
CA ARG A 158 -29.73 22.76 29.07
C ARG A 158 -29.71 24.00 29.97
N PRO A 159 -30.16 25.16 29.50
CA PRO A 159 -30.16 26.37 30.27
C PRO A 159 -31.12 26.26 31.46
N GLY A 160 -30.62 26.53 32.67
CA GLY A 160 -31.41 26.69 33.89
C GLY A 160 -31.45 28.13 34.33
N ARG A 161 -32.19 28.42 35.40
CA ARG A 161 -32.33 29.80 35.95
C ARG A 161 -31.05 30.33 36.61
N ARG A 162 -30.21 29.47 37.15
CA ARG A 162 -28.99 29.83 37.91
C ARG A 162 -27.73 29.29 37.27
N ALA A 163 -27.83 28.17 36.58
CA ALA A 163 -26.72 27.51 35.91
C ALA A 163 -27.20 26.85 34.64
N THR A 164 -26.29 26.56 33.71
CA THR A 164 -26.55 25.79 32.52
C THR A 164 -25.89 24.43 32.65
N ASP A 165 -26.67 23.36 32.55
CA ASP A 165 -26.10 22.01 32.43
C ASP A 165 -25.59 21.77 31.02
N ALA A 166 -24.38 21.25 30.93
CA ALA A 166 -23.72 20.94 29.69
C ALA A 166 -23.28 19.45 29.65
N THR A 167 -23.62 18.74 28.62
CA THR A 167 -23.11 17.39 28.37
C THR A 167 -22.25 17.40 27.12
N LEU A 168 -20.97 17.18 27.29
CA LEU A 168 -20.02 17.00 26.17
C LEU A 168 -19.81 15.51 25.97
N THR A 169 -20.09 15.05 24.75
CA THR A 169 -19.81 13.67 24.32
C THR A 169 -18.69 13.69 23.29
N LEU A 170 -17.63 12.91 23.51
CA LEU A 170 -16.50 12.77 22.60
C LEU A 170 -16.37 11.31 22.18
N VAL A 171 -16.25 11.08 20.88
CA VAL A 171 -15.82 9.79 20.36
C VAL A 171 -14.35 9.91 20.01
N ALA A 172 -13.51 9.27 20.81
CA ALA A 172 -12.06 9.37 20.71
C ALA A 172 -11.42 8.02 20.40
N ARG A 173 -10.30 8.07 19.72
CA ARG A 173 -9.47 6.90 19.42
C ARG A 173 -8.03 7.19 19.82
N SER A 174 -7.50 6.40 20.73
CA SER A 174 -6.13 6.52 21.22
C SER A 174 -5.28 5.34 20.74
N SER A 175 -4.05 5.60 20.28
CA SER A 175 -3.14 4.55 19.84
C SER A 175 -2.54 3.72 20.96
N GLN A 176 -2.25 4.36 22.10
CA GLN A 176 -1.59 3.73 23.25
C GLN A 176 -2.35 3.93 24.57
N GLY A 177 -3.42 4.71 24.54
CA GLY A 177 -4.08 5.17 25.76
C GLY A 177 -3.26 6.21 26.52
N GLY A 178 -3.63 6.45 27.78
CA GLY A 178 -2.95 7.35 28.69
C GLY A 178 -3.79 8.51 29.15
N GLN A 179 -3.16 9.49 29.79
CA GLN A 179 -3.81 10.63 30.36
C GLN A 179 -3.92 11.77 29.34
N HIS A 180 -5.14 12.12 28.94
CA HIS A 180 -5.39 13.15 27.92
C HIS A 180 -6.05 14.37 28.54
N PRO A 181 -5.41 15.56 28.52
CA PRO A 181 -5.96 16.77 29.12
C PRO A 181 -7.09 17.35 28.24
N LEU A 182 -8.17 17.76 28.88
CA LEU A 182 -9.26 18.54 28.34
C LEU A 182 -9.35 19.86 29.15
N VAL A 183 -9.56 20.98 28.46
CA VAL A 183 -9.70 22.29 29.09
C VAL A 183 -11.17 22.69 29.00
N LEU A 184 -11.79 22.85 30.15
CA LEU A 184 -13.17 23.32 30.27
C LEU A 184 -13.28 24.84 30.03
N PRO A 185 -14.43 25.34 29.58
CA PRO A 185 -14.72 26.77 29.53
C PRO A 185 -14.54 27.43 30.93
N GLU A 186 -14.39 28.74 30.93
CA GLU A 186 -14.32 29.51 32.15
C GLU A 186 -15.64 29.40 32.92
N GLY A 187 -15.56 29.19 34.23
CA GLY A 187 -16.72 29.02 35.10
C GLY A 187 -17.42 27.65 35.01
N ALA A 188 -16.91 26.73 34.20
CA ALA A 188 -17.47 25.37 34.14
C ALA A 188 -16.95 24.49 35.28
N GLU A 189 -17.87 23.76 35.91
CA GLU A 189 -17.60 22.79 36.96
C GLU A 189 -17.91 21.37 36.48
N LEU A 190 -16.95 20.47 36.63
CA LEU A 190 -17.09 19.05 36.23
C LEU A 190 -18.02 18.35 37.25
N GLN A 191 -19.10 17.77 36.77
CA GLN A 191 -20.01 16.99 37.59
C GLN A 191 -19.65 15.50 37.57
N ALA A 192 -19.45 14.94 36.41
CA ALA A 192 -19.11 13.53 36.24
C ALA A 192 -18.40 13.28 34.89
N VAL A 193 -17.63 12.20 34.82
CA VAL A 193 -17.07 11.65 33.59
C VAL A 193 -17.47 10.19 33.46
N THR A 194 -17.94 9.80 32.29
CA THR A 194 -18.15 8.38 31.95
C THR A 194 -17.33 8.03 30.72
N ILE A 195 -16.72 6.86 30.70
CA ILE A 195 -16.04 6.31 29.53
C ILE A 195 -16.69 4.96 29.23
N ASP A 196 -17.23 4.83 28.01
CA ASP A 196 -17.98 3.64 27.54
C ASP A 196 -19.07 3.24 28.55
N GLY A 197 -19.78 4.24 29.12
CA GLY A 197 -20.85 4.05 30.07
C GLY A 197 -20.39 3.78 31.51
N THR A 198 -19.10 3.68 31.78
CA THR A 198 -18.55 3.44 33.13
C THR A 198 -18.06 4.75 33.74
N ALA A 199 -18.56 5.07 34.94
CA ALA A 199 -18.15 6.27 35.70
C ALA A 199 -16.64 6.23 36.02
N GLN A 200 -15.96 7.34 35.81
CA GLN A 200 -14.53 7.49 36.07
C GLN A 200 -14.30 8.49 37.21
N PRO A 201 -13.41 8.18 38.18
CA PRO A 201 -13.09 9.07 39.29
C PRO A 201 -12.14 10.19 38.82
N VAL A 202 -12.57 11.00 37.89
CA VAL A 202 -11.78 12.11 37.36
C VAL A 202 -12.05 13.37 38.14
N ARG A 203 -11.00 14.13 38.47
CA ARG A 203 -11.07 15.41 39.18
C ARG A 203 -10.72 16.55 38.24
N GLN A 204 -11.34 17.69 38.49
CA GLN A 204 -11.02 18.95 37.84
C GLN A 204 -9.91 19.68 38.62
N GLU A 205 -8.89 20.13 37.91
CA GLU A 205 -7.80 20.95 38.43
C GLU A 205 -7.82 22.32 37.73
N GLY A 206 -8.40 23.32 38.37
CA GLY A 206 -8.70 24.59 37.74
C GLY A 206 -9.66 24.38 36.56
N ARG A 207 -9.22 24.63 35.34
CA ARG A 207 -9.99 24.36 34.11
C ARG A 207 -9.63 23.05 33.43
N ARG A 208 -8.68 22.31 33.96
CA ARG A 208 -8.16 21.09 33.35
C ARG A 208 -8.82 19.85 33.93
N VAL A 209 -9.21 18.95 33.03
CA VAL A 209 -9.69 17.62 33.35
C VAL A 209 -8.81 16.62 32.58
N THR A 210 -8.34 15.59 33.27
CA THR A 210 -7.46 14.58 32.60
C THR A 210 -8.22 13.28 32.43
N LEU A 211 -8.41 12.87 31.19
CA LEU A 211 -9.17 11.67 30.79
C LEU A 211 -8.27 10.45 30.71
N PRO A 212 -8.52 9.38 31.49
CA PRO A 212 -7.75 8.14 31.46
C PRO A 212 -8.24 7.24 30.31
N LEU A 213 -7.74 7.47 29.10
CA LEU A 213 -8.13 6.67 27.94
C LEU A 213 -7.26 5.41 27.82
N VAL A 214 -7.86 4.30 27.39
CA VAL A 214 -7.16 3.07 27.02
C VAL A 214 -6.93 3.01 25.48
N PRO A 215 -6.07 2.11 24.97
CA PRO A 215 -5.92 1.94 23.52
C PRO A 215 -7.22 1.53 22.86
N GLY A 216 -7.49 2.10 21.68
CA GLY A 216 -8.69 1.82 20.90
C GLY A 216 -9.67 3.00 20.86
N ARG A 217 -10.90 2.71 20.44
CA ARG A 217 -12.00 3.67 20.31
C ARG A 217 -12.84 3.66 21.57
N GLN A 218 -13.13 4.84 22.10
CA GLN A 218 -13.93 5.02 23.30
C GLN A 218 -14.89 6.20 23.16
N THR A 219 -16.00 6.14 23.90
CA THR A 219 -16.95 7.25 24.03
C THR A 219 -16.84 7.82 25.45
N VAL A 220 -16.54 9.10 25.53
CA VAL A 220 -16.40 9.85 26.76
C VAL A 220 -17.57 10.81 26.92
#